data_b6fb214c42d556467142735b4ca05581
#
_entry.id   b6fb214c42d556467142735b4ca05581
#
_cell.length_a   1.000
_cell.length_b   1.000
_cell.length_c   1.000
_cell.angle_alpha   90.00
_cell.angle_beta   90.00
_cell.angle_gamma   90.00
#
_symmetry.space_group_name_H-M   'P 1'
#
loop_
_entity.id
_entity.type
_entity.pdbx_description
1 polymer ?
#
loop_
_entity_poly.entity_id
_entity_poly.type
_entity_poly.pdbx_seq_one_letter_code
_entity_poly.pdbx_strand_id
1 'polypeptide(L)'
;MPTILMVQGWRFFFYANEGNEPMHVHAVKGDADCKYWIDADRFDIEEEFEYNCSPRLRREVRQIIFTHFDEICAAWRDRFGGADVH
;
A
#
# COMPACT_ATOMS: atom_id res chain seq x y z
N MET A 1 2.45 10.42 10.05
CA MET A 1 2.10 9.19 9.33
C MET A 1 3.18 8.16 9.49
N PRO A 2 2.86 7.04 10.08
CA PRO A 2 3.89 6.03 10.24
C PRO A 2 4.25 5.42 8.89
N THR A 3 5.53 5.30 8.66
CA THR A 3 6.05 4.60 7.50
C THR A 3 6.02 3.10 7.80
N ILE A 4 5.43 2.32 6.91
CA ILE A 4 5.37 0.89 7.06
C ILE A 4 6.64 0.24 6.50
N LEU A 5 7.12 0.76 5.39
CA LEU A 5 8.12 0.08 4.59
C LEU A 5 8.85 1.10 3.73
N MET A 6 10.15 0.94 3.60
CA MET A 6 10.95 1.74 2.68
C MET A 6 11.79 0.80 1.83
N VAL A 7 11.54 0.79 0.53
CA VAL A 7 12.20 -0.10 -0.41
C VAL A 7 12.50 0.66 -1.70
N GLN A 8 13.75 0.65 -2.12
CA GLN A 8 14.16 1.20 -3.42
C GLN A 8 13.73 2.66 -3.62
N GLY A 9 13.74 3.43 -2.54
CA GLY A 9 13.36 4.83 -2.60
C GLY A 9 11.86 5.07 -2.46
N TRP A 10 11.06 4.02 -2.44
CA TRP A 10 9.63 4.13 -2.20
C TRP A 10 9.36 4.11 -0.70
N ARG A 11 8.44 5.00 -0.26
CA ARG A 11 7.96 4.99 1.12
C ARG A 11 6.49 4.57 1.09
N PHE A 12 6.16 3.54 1.85
CA PHE A 12 4.79 3.01 1.94
C PHE A 12 4.21 3.38 3.29
N PHE A 13 2.95 3.81 3.30
CA PHE A 13 2.35 4.30 4.55
C PHE A 13 0.82 4.26 4.48
N PHE A 14 0.20 4.41 5.66
CA PHE A 14 -1.24 4.63 5.79
C PHE A 14 -1.46 5.99 6.45
N TYR A 15 -2.54 6.67 6.10
CA TYR A 15 -2.95 7.85 6.85
C TYR A 15 -3.68 7.40 8.11
N ALA A 16 -3.65 8.25 9.17
CA ALA A 16 -4.11 7.86 10.48
C ALA A 16 -5.61 7.56 10.56
N ASN A 17 -6.40 8.15 9.68
CA ASN A 17 -7.86 8.07 9.78
C ASN A 17 -8.50 7.22 8.69
N GLU A 18 -7.77 6.24 8.18
CA GLU A 18 -8.27 5.43 7.06
C GLU A 18 -8.84 4.07 7.45
N GLY A 19 -8.97 3.81 8.75
CA GLY A 19 -9.36 2.48 9.19
C GLY A 19 -10.76 2.04 8.81
N ASN A 20 -11.62 2.95 8.39
CA ASN A 20 -12.97 2.60 7.97
C ASN A 20 -13.08 2.38 6.46
N GLU A 21 -11.96 2.42 5.75
CA GLU A 21 -11.91 2.08 4.32
C GLU A 21 -11.41 0.66 4.15
N PRO A 22 -11.65 0.04 3.00
CA PRO A 22 -11.01 -1.25 2.71
C PRO A 22 -9.50 -1.12 2.76
N MET A 23 -8.84 -2.24 2.98
CA MET A 23 -7.38 -2.28 3.07
C MET A 23 -6.73 -1.66 1.84
N HIS A 24 -5.75 -0.79 2.06
CA HIS A 24 -5.02 -0.15 0.96
C HIS A 24 -3.67 0.33 1.45
N VAL A 25 -2.85 0.80 0.53
CA VAL A 25 -1.53 1.34 0.86
C VAL A 25 -1.22 2.53 -0.04
N HIS A 26 -0.59 3.53 0.54
CA HIS A 26 -0.06 4.68 -0.20
C HIS A 26 1.43 4.49 -0.42
N ALA A 27 1.94 4.94 -1.56
CA ALA A 27 3.36 4.84 -1.86
C ALA A 27 3.82 6.12 -2.56
N VAL A 28 4.97 6.63 -2.13
CA VAL A 28 5.55 7.83 -2.75
C VAL A 28 7.03 7.59 -3.04
N LYS A 29 7.49 8.17 -4.14
CA LYS A 29 8.91 8.17 -4.51
C LYS A 29 9.15 9.42 -5.34
N GLY A 30 9.91 10.39 -4.80
CA GLY A 30 10.08 11.66 -5.46
C GLY A 30 8.73 12.32 -5.69
N ASP A 31 8.40 12.64 -6.93
CA ASP A 31 7.11 13.23 -7.28
C ASP A 31 6.02 12.20 -7.52
N ALA A 32 6.38 10.93 -7.57
CA ALA A 32 5.41 9.86 -7.80
C ALA A 32 4.58 9.62 -6.54
N ASP A 33 3.27 9.50 -6.71
CA ASP A 33 2.34 9.32 -5.60
C ASP A 33 1.23 8.41 -6.07
N CYS A 34 0.98 7.33 -5.34
CA CYS A 34 -0.05 6.40 -5.76
C CYS A 34 -0.73 5.73 -4.55
N LYS A 35 -1.90 5.17 -4.82
CA LYS A 35 -2.68 4.44 -3.83
C LYS A 35 -3.20 3.17 -4.48
N TYR A 36 -3.05 2.05 -3.80
CA TYR A 36 -3.53 0.76 -4.28
C TYR A 36 -4.41 0.10 -3.22
N TRP A 37 -5.59 -0.37 -3.66
CA TRP A 37 -6.43 -1.23 -2.83
C TRP A 37 -5.77 -2.60 -2.74
N ILE A 38 -5.86 -3.23 -1.56
CA ILE A 38 -5.26 -4.54 -1.32
C ILE A 38 -6.37 -5.57 -1.11
N ASP A 39 -6.39 -6.60 -1.94
CA ASP A 39 -7.31 -7.70 -1.77
C ASP A 39 -6.54 -8.86 -1.15
N ALA A 40 -6.60 -8.97 0.17
CA ALA A 40 -5.82 -9.97 0.89
C ALA A 40 -6.24 -11.39 0.55
N ASP A 41 -7.52 -11.60 0.27
CA ASP A 41 -8.04 -12.93 -0.01
C ASP A 41 -7.58 -13.45 -1.36
N ARG A 42 -7.42 -12.56 -2.33
CA ARG A 42 -7.06 -12.94 -3.70
C ARG A 42 -5.60 -12.71 -4.00
N PHE A 43 -4.85 -12.17 -3.07
CA PHE A 43 -3.46 -11.80 -3.32
C PHE A 43 -3.38 -10.89 -4.55
N ASP A 44 -4.18 -9.83 -4.53
CA ASP A 44 -4.29 -8.94 -5.68
C ASP A 44 -4.33 -7.48 -5.22
N ILE A 45 -4.13 -6.58 -6.17
CA ILE A 45 -4.16 -5.14 -5.89
C ILE A 45 -4.91 -4.45 -7.02
N GLU A 46 -5.47 -3.28 -6.70
CA GLU A 46 -6.17 -2.47 -7.68
C GLU A 46 -5.77 -1.02 -7.48
N GLU A 47 -5.34 -0.38 -8.56
CA GLU A 47 -4.92 1.01 -8.50
C GLU A 47 -6.11 1.93 -8.23
N GLU A 48 -5.98 2.78 -7.23
CA GLU A 48 -6.97 3.83 -6.98
C GLU A 48 -6.58 5.09 -7.72
N PHE A 49 -5.33 5.51 -7.58
CA PHE A 49 -4.81 6.63 -8.36
C PHE A 49 -3.28 6.52 -8.45
N GLU A 50 -2.73 7.21 -9.46
CA GLU A 50 -1.29 7.43 -9.52
C GLU A 50 -1.02 8.76 -10.20
N TYR A 51 -0.03 9.47 -9.67
CA TYR A 51 0.42 10.73 -10.21
C TYR A 51 1.91 10.66 -10.45
N ASN A 52 2.35 11.16 -11.60
CA ASN A 52 3.77 11.26 -11.94
C ASN A 52 4.49 9.92 -11.90
N CYS A 53 3.77 8.85 -12.26
CA CYS A 53 4.31 7.51 -12.31
C CYS A 53 4.55 7.10 -13.73
N SER A 54 5.81 6.96 -14.13
CA SER A 54 6.14 6.40 -15.43
C SER A 54 5.75 4.91 -15.45
N PRO A 55 5.64 4.31 -16.63
CA PRO A 55 5.39 2.87 -16.70
C PRO A 55 6.42 2.05 -15.93
N ARG A 56 7.67 2.50 -15.91
CA ARG A 56 8.72 1.83 -15.16
C ARG A 56 8.47 1.90 -13.66
N LEU A 57 8.11 3.09 -13.15
CA LEU A 57 7.83 3.25 -11.73
C LEU A 57 6.59 2.48 -11.33
N ARG A 58 5.59 2.43 -12.20
CA ARG A 58 4.39 1.65 -11.94
C ARG A 58 4.73 0.17 -11.75
N ARG A 59 5.52 -0.39 -12.66
CA ARG A 59 5.92 -1.79 -12.54
C ARG A 59 6.70 -2.03 -11.27
N GLU A 60 7.58 -1.10 -10.93
CA GLU A 60 8.41 -1.20 -9.74
C GLU A 60 7.57 -1.23 -8.47
N VAL A 61 6.66 -0.26 -8.31
CA VAL A 61 5.87 -0.17 -7.09
C VAL A 61 4.94 -1.38 -6.95
N ARG A 62 4.35 -1.83 -8.04
CA ARG A 62 3.48 -3.01 -8.01
C ARG A 62 4.25 -4.25 -7.60
N GLN A 63 5.44 -4.41 -8.13
CA GLN A 63 6.29 -5.54 -7.78
C GLN A 63 6.67 -5.53 -6.30
N ILE A 64 7.00 -4.35 -5.78
CA ILE A 64 7.34 -4.22 -4.36
C ILE A 64 6.14 -4.56 -3.48
N ILE A 65 4.95 -4.09 -3.85
CA ILE A 65 3.74 -4.40 -3.09
C ILE A 65 3.51 -5.91 -3.05
N PHE A 66 3.64 -6.60 -4.18
CA PHE A 66 3.45 -8.06 -4.18
C PHE A 66 4.53 -8.79 -3.40
N THR A 67 5.78 -8.31 -3.48
CA THR A 67 6.88 -8.91 -2.73
C THR A 67 6.65 -8.80 -1.22
N HIS A 68 6.09 -7.69 -0.77
CA HIS A 68 5.87 -7.42 0.65
C HIS A 68 4.39 -7.49 1.04
N PHE A 69 3.62 -8.24 0.29
CA PHE A 69 2.17 -8.27 0.43
C PHE A 69 1.72 -8.63 1.84
N ASP A 70 2.26 -9.73 2.38
CA ASP A 70 1.89 -10.18 3.72
C ASP A 70 2.29 -9.17 4.78
N GLU A 71 3.43 -8.54 4.60
CA GLU A 71 3.93 -7.53 5.52
C GLU A 71 3.01 -6.32 5.55
N ILE A 72 2.54 -5.89 4.38
CA ILE A 72 1.62 -4.75 4.28
C ILE A 72 0.28 -5.10 4.91
N CYS A 73 -0.23 -6.30 4.64
CA CYS A 73 -1.49 -6.74 5.25
C CYS A 73 -1.40 -6.81 6.76
N ALA A 74 -0.29 -7.34 7.27
CA ALA A 74 -0.07 -7.43 8.72
C ALA A 74 0.00 -6.05 9.35
N ALA A 75 0.67 -5.11 8.68
CA ALA A 75 0.77 -3.74 9.17
C ALA A 75 -0.59 -3.07 9.22
N TRP A 76 -1.43 -3.30 8.22
CA TRP A 76 -2.79 -2.76 8.21
C TRP A 76 -3.60 -3.28 9.40
N ARG A 77 -3.57 -4.60 9.61
CA ARG A 77 -4.31 -5.23 10.71
C ARG A 77 -3.81 -4.75 12.06
N ASP A 78 -2.52 -4.60 12.19
CA ASP A 78 -1.92 -4.09 13.42
C ASP A 78 -2.36 -2.66 13.69
N ARG A 79 -2.42 -1.84 12.66
CA ARG A 79 -2.74 -0.43 12.79
C ARG A 79 -4.23 -0.18 13.01
N PHE A 80 -5.09 -0.92 12.31
CA PHE A 80 -6.53 -0.66 12.27
C PHE A 80 -7.38 -1.76 12.88
N GLY A 81 -6.76 -2.78 13.48
CA GLY A 81 -7.50 -3.80 14.19
C GLY A 81 -8.11 -4.84 13.31
N GLY A 82 -7.68 -4.99 12.18
CA GLY A 82 -8.00 -6.12 11.39
C GLY A 82 -9.38 -6.57 11.41
N ALA A 83 -10.03 -6.08 11.43
CA ALA A 83 -11.19 -6.58 11.24
C ALA A 83 -11.47 -7.93 11.41
N ASP A 84 -11.03 -8.31 11.59
CA ASP A 84 -11.37 -9.35 11.77
C ASP A 84 -12.22 -9.58 12.38
N VAL A 85 -12.34 -9.40 12.60
CA VAL A 85 -13.05 -9.54 13.21
C VAL A 85 -14.15 -9.54 12.97
N HIS A 86 -14.37 -9.59 12.72
CA HIS A 86 -15.43 -9.53 12.58
C HIS A 86 -15.80 -9.90 12.02
#